data_50ec324422e72fbbb6f1dc01802a5c00
#
_entry.id   50ec324422e72fbbb6f1dc01802a5c00
#
_cell.length_a   1.000
_cell.length_b   1.000
_cell.length_c   1.000
_cell.angle_alpha   90.00
_cell.angle_beta   90.00
_cell.angle_gamma   90.00
#
_symmetry.space_group_name_H-M   'P 1'
#
loop_
_entity.id
_entity.type
_entity.pdbx_description
1 polymer ?
#
loop_
_entity_poly.entity_id
_entity_poly.type
_entity_poly.pdbx_seq_one_letter_code
_entity_poly.pdbx_strand_id
1 'polypeptide(L)'
;MRAAPPDLPGSQTTDSPLDRALALLLAGEREAALRWSAATVDRDPQTASALILTSRLLADAGRSEAATEGFELGMKRAIDAGNLPIAVAAVGDLRALGVDVQKHLDTIAAAFCKSSPRLSDPAMLPPPPLPDPGHDFQPLSSFLSGPLLLSKATQIIHEARQKYEALAGHDRALIAPVALFSQIERAGVRALIGAFDMITVPAGAVVIAEGEEGAEAYIVARGELEVRRAQRDAEPASRATLETAGALPEGAEPGSLTDLTLARLTNGALFGEMALLSRAPRAASVVACRPSILLVARRDALEAVAVARPEVGVELAAHCRRRMVANLVRTSPVLIAVAPEERPALVERFETRTFEKGDKLIAVGEDTSGLHLIASGEVAVVGEDGGESFVISTLGPGDVVGEVALVLRRKANADVIAVHPTVTLELPREHFLSLIQEHPAILLSLYSLAVQRDEETSSVLANSTTSLADDYVLV
;
A
#
# COMPACT_ATOMS: atom_id res chain seq x y z
N MET A 1 -35.00 -2.73 -15.88
CA MET A 1 -34.84 -3.22 -14.50
C MET A 1 -33.52 -3.99 -14.48
N ARG A 2 -32.43 -3.36 -14.01
CA ARG A 2 -31.16 -4.07 -13.76
C ARG A 2 -31.18 -4.52 -12.31
N ALA A 3 -30.94 -5.81 -12.10
CA ALA A 3 -30.91 -6.44 -10.79
C ALA A 3 -29.78 -5.81 -9.94
N ALA A 4 -30.06 -5.59 -8.65
CA ALA A 4 -29.07 -5.21 -7.67
C ALA A 4 -28.04 -6.34 -7.52
N PRO A 5 -26.74 -6.01 -7.32
CA PRO A 5 -25.75 -7.04 -7.03
C PRO A 5 -26.05 -7.74 -5.70
N PRO A 6 -25.67 -9.03 -5.57
CA PRO A 6 -25.97 -9.80 -4.35
C PRO A 6 -25.20 -9.26 -3.16
N ASP A 7 -25.87 -9.19 -2.01
CA ASP A 7 -25.30 -8.87 -0.71
C ASP A 7 -24.17 -9.85 -0.36
N LEU A 8 -22.95 -9.33 -0.18
CA LEU A 8 -21.82 -10.09 0.33
C LEU A 8 -22.02 -10.36 1.85
N PRO A 9 -21.95 -11.60 2.31
CA PRO A 9 -22.09 -11.91 3.72
C PRO A 9 -20.84 -11.50 4.51
N GLY A 10 -20.97 -10.60 5.47
CA GLY A 10 -20.02 -10.49 6.57
C GLY A 10 -19.37 -9.14 6.87
N SER A 11 -19.93 -7.99 6.50
CA SER A 11 -19.49 -6.71 7.11
C SER A 11 -20.71 -5.88 7.55
N GLN A 12 -21.09 -6.03 8.82
CA GLN A 12 -21.86 -4.98 9.50
C GLN A 12 -20.91 -3.80 9.80
N THR A 13 -20.39 -3.16 8.77
CA THR A 13 -19.85 -1.81 8.90
C THR A 13 -21.03 -0.88 8.76
N THR A 14 -21.48 -0.29 9.87
CA THR A 14 -22.45 0.82 9.86
C THR A 14 -21.90 1.89 8.93
N ASP A 15 -22.55 2.09 7.77
CA ASP A 15 -22.20 3.14 6.80
C ASP A 15 -22.21 4.48 7.53
N SER A 16 -21.04 5.11 7.64
CA SER A 16 -20.97 6.46 8.21
C SER A 16 -21.75 7.42 7.32
N PRO A 17 -22.32 8.53 7.87
CA PRO A 17 -23.01 9.54 7.08
C PRO A 17 -22.19 10.03 5.89
N LEU A 18 -20.88 10.12 6.04
CA LEU A 18 -19.97 10.52 4.96
C LEU A 18 -19.74 9.42 3.92
N ASP A 19 -19.74 8.14 4.29
CA ASP A 19 -19.66 7.04 3.33
C ASP A 19 -20.91 7.05 2.45
N ARG A 20 -22.06 7.29 3.06
CA ARG A 20 -23.33 7.46 2.34
C ARG A 20 -23.29 8.66 1.37
N ALA A 21 -22.81 9.82 1.85
CA ALA A 21 -22.66 11.01 1.00
C ALA A 21 -21.72 10.75 -0.17
N LEU A 22 -20.60 10.07 0.05
CA LEU A 22 -19.62 9.78 -0.97
C LEU A 22 -20.14 8.74 -1.98
N ALA A 23 -20.86 7.72 -1.53
CA ALA A 23 -21.52 6.75 -2.39
C ALA A 23 -22.57 7.39 -3.30
N LEU A 24 -23.38 8.32 -2.75
CA LEU A 24 -24.36 9.10 -3.51
C LEU A 24 -23.68 10.01 -4.55
N LEU A 25 -22.57 10.65 -4.18
CA LEU A 25 -21.79 11.45 -5.14
C LEU A 25 -21.28 10.59 -6.30
N LEU A 26 -20.72 9.41 -6.01
CA LEU A 26 -20.23 8.47 -7.04
C LEU A 26 -21.36 7.91 -7.91
N ALA A 27 -22.58 7.77 -7.35
CA ALA A 27 -23.78 7.41 -8.10
C ALA A 27 -24.38 8.56 -8.94
N GLY A 28 -23.81 9.79 -8.85
CA GLY A 28 -24.31 10.98 -9.55
C GLY A 28 -25.45 11.71 -8.83
N GLU A 29 -25.87 11.26 -7.65
CA GLU A 29 -26.95 11.83 -6.86
C GLU A 29 -26.48 13.04 -6.03
N ARG A 30 -26.06 14.12 -6.71
CA ARG A 30 -25.38 15.28 -6.10
C ARG A 30 -26.18 15.99 -5.02
N GLU A 31 -27.48 16.20 -5.20
CA GLU A 31 -28.30 16.86 -4.18
C GLU A 31 -28.45 16.00 -2.92
N ALA A 32 -28.64 14.69 -3.09
CA ALA A 32 -28.70 13.78 -1.94
C ALA A 32 -27.36 13.74 -1.20
N ALA A 33 -26.25 13.66 -1.93
CA ALA A 33 -24.90 13.74 -1.37
C ALA A 33 -24.69 15.04 -0.59
N LEU A 34 -25.14 16.18 -1.13
CA LEU A 34 -25.04 17.50 -0.47
C LEU A 34 -25.86 17.55 0.82
N ARG A 35 -27.07 16.96 0.85
CA ARG A 35 -27.89 16.90 2.08
C ARG A 35 -27.17 16.13 3.19
N TRP A 36 -26.55 15.01 2.87
CA TRP A 36 -25.82 14.20 3.83
C TRP A 36 -24.52 14.86 4.30
N SER A 37 -23.71 15.38 3.38
CA SER A 37 -22.43 16.01 3.74
C SER A 37 -22.61 17.31 4.51
N ALA A 38 -23.52 18.18 4.08
CA ALA A 38 -23.80 19.44 4.76
C ALA A 38 -24.41 19.22 6.15
N ALA A 39 -25.31 18.23 6.34
CA ALA A 39 -25.81 17.86 7.65
C ALA A 39 -24.70 17.37 8.58
N THR A 40 -23.68 16.68 8.03
CA THR A 40 -22.52 16.26 8.82
C THR A 40 -21.71 17.47 9.30
N VAL A 41 -21.49 18.48 8.42
CA VAL A 41 -20.81 19.74 8.82
C VAL A 41 -21.62 20.50 9.86
N ASP A 42 -22.94 20.57 9.71
CA ASP A 42 -23.83 21.30 10.65
C ASP A 42 -23.76 20.69 12.05
N ARG A 43 -23.78 19.34 12.14
CA ARG A 43 -23.66 18.59 13.39
C ARG A 43 -22.25 18.66 14.00
N ASP A 44 -21.22 18.45 13.17
CA ASP A 44 -19.82 18.48 13.60
C ASP A 44 -18.94 19.29 12.63
N PRO A 45 -18.79 20.61 12.86
CA PRO A 45 -17.96 21.48 12.05
C PRO A 45 -16.45 21.19 12.10
N GLN A 46 -16.02 20.20 12.92
CA GLN A 46 -14.62 19.82 13.02
C GLN A 46 -14.26 18.74 12.01
N THR A 47 -15.24 18.04 11.45
CA THR A 47 -15.01 16.96 10.48
C THR A 47 -14.49 17.50 9.14
N ALA A 48 -13.16 17.51 8.96
CA ALA A 48 -12.50 18.03 7.77
C ALA A 48 -13.00 17.39 6.47
N SER A 49 -13.22 16.07 6.47
CA SER A 49 -13.72 15.34 5.29
C SER A 49 -15.12 15.77 4.87
N ALA A 50 -15.99 16.12 5.84
CA ALA A 50 -17.34 16.63 5.54
C ALA A 50 -17.28 18.02 4.91
N LEU A 51 -16.42 18.90 5.43
CA LEU A 51 -16.18 20.22 4.86
C LEU A 51 -15.71 20.12 3.41
N ILE A 52 -14.73 19.26 3.12
CA ILE A 52 -14.20 19.06 1.77
C ILE A 52 -15.28 18.52 0.83
N LEU A 53 -16.02 17.48 1.24
CA LEU A 53 -17.05 16.88 0.40
C LEU A 53 -18.19 17.87 0.09
N THR A 54 -18.65 18.62 1.10
CA THR A 54 -19.66 19.68 0.91
C THR A 54 -19.16 20.76 -0.04
N SER A 55 -17.89 21.16 0.11
CA SER A 55 -17.26 22.17 -0.75
C SER A 55 -17.11 21.74 -2.20
N ARG A 56 -16.78 20.44 -2.47
CA ARG A 56 -16.78 19.88 -3.83
C ARG A 56 -18.15 19.99 -4.48
N LEU A 57 -19.19 19.60 -3.77
CA LEU A 57 -20.56 19.66 -4.28
C LEU A 57 -21.02 21.11 -4.53
N LEU A 58 -20.57 22.07 -3.71
CA LEU A 58 -20.79 23.48 -3.93
C LEU A 58 -20.01 24.01 -5.14
N ALA A 59 -18.75 23.59 -5.32
CA ALA A 59 -17.94 23.93 -6.50
C ALA A 59 -18.58 23.42 -7.79
N ASP A 60 -19.00 22.16 -7.81
CA ASP A 60 -19.71 21.55 -8.94
C ASP A 60 -21.00 22.29 -9.29
N ALA A 61 -21.66 22.92 -8.31
CA ALA A 61 -22.85 23.72 -8.49
C ALA A 61 -22.56 25.21 -8.78
N GLY A 62 -21.29 25.57 -9.05
CA GLY A 62 -20.86 26.92 -9.39
C GLY A 62 -20.75 27.87 -8.20
N ARG A 63 -20.76 27.38 -6.97
CA ARG A 63 -20.58 28.17 -5.73
C ARG A 63 -19.12 28.24 -5.33
N SER A 64 -18.23 28.71 -6.23
CA SER A 64 -16.77 28.65 -6.09
C SER A 64 -16.24 29.38 -4.84
N GLU A 65 -16.84 30.51 -4.47
CA GLU A 65 -16.43 31.32 -3.29
C GLU A 65 -16.65 30.50 -1.99
N ALA A 66 -17.86 29.95 -1.79
CA ALA A 66 -18.19 29.13 -0.65
C ALA A 66 -17.38 27.82 -0.63
N ALA A 67 -17.12 27.26 -1.80
CA ALA A 67 -16.28 26.07 -1.92
C ALA A 67 -14.83 26.34 -1.50
N THR A 68 -14.25 27.46 -1.95
CA THR A 68 -12.90 27.88 -1.54
C THR A 68 -12.82 28.07 -0.03
N GLU A 69 -13.80 28.77 0.56
CA GLU A 69 -13.89 28.94 2.01
C GLU A 69 -13.93 27.63 2.76
N GLY A 70 -14.73 26.68 2.31
CA GLY A 70 -14.86 25.37 2.94
C GLY A 70 -13.64 24.49 2.75
N PHE A 71 -12.93 24.53 1.61
CA PHE A 71 -11.67 23.83 1.41
C PHE A 71 -10.56 24.36 2.31
N GLU A 72 -10.41 25.69 2.43
CA GLU A 72 -9.45 26.31 3.35
C GLU A 72 -9.71 25.92 4.80
N LEU A 73 -10.99 25.93 5.21
CA LEU A 73 -11.38 25.51 6.56
C LEU A 73 -11.12 24.02 6.77
N GLY A 74 -11.49 23.18 5.79
CA GLY A 74 -11.25 21.74 5.81
C GLY A 74 -9.76 21.41 5.92
N MET A 75 -8.89 22.11 5.18
CA MET A 75 -7.45 22.01 5.29
C MET A 75 -6.95 22.33 6.70
N LYS A 76 -7.39 23.46 7.28
CA LYS A 76 -6.98 23.87 8.63
C LYS A 76 -7.42 22.85 9.68
N ARG A 77 -8.67 22.38 9.61
CA ARG A 77 -9.20 21.32 10.50
C ARG A 77 -8.44 19.99 10.34
N ALA A 78 -8.08 19.61 9.11
CA ALA A 78 -7.26 18.43 8.87
C ALA A 78 -5.87 18.55 9.48
N ILE A 79 -5.23 19.72 9.37
CA ILE A 79 -3.94 19.99 10.00
C ILE A 79 -4.06 19.90 11.54
N ASP A 80 -5.11 20.47 12.12
CA ASP A 80 -5.33 20.46 13.57
C ASP A 80 -5.61 19.05 14.11
N ALA A 81 -6.25 18.22 13.29
CA ALA A 81 -6.47 16.80 13.58
C ALA A 81 -5.27 15.89 13.24
N GLY A 82 -4.14 16.42 12.77
CA GLY A 82 -2.98 15.62 12.36
C GLY A 82 -3.19 14.79 11.08
N ASN A 83 -4.24 15.09 10.30
CA ASN A 83 -4.59 14.34 9.10
C ASN A 83 -3.97 14.98 7.84
N LEU A 84 -2.69 14.71 7.61
CA LEU A 84 -1.96 15.20 6.44
C LEU A 84 -2.65 14.87 5.11
N PRO A 85 -3.09 13.61 4.84
CA PRO A 85 -3.67 13.29 3.54
C PRO A 85 -4.93 14.08 3.21
N ILE A 86 -5.80 14.30 4.17
CA ILE A 86 -7.02 15.14 3.98
C ILE A 86 -6.63 16.61 3.75
N ALA A 87 -5.61 17.13 4.45
CA ALA A 87 -5.13 18.48 4.21
C ALA A 87 -4.60 18.65 2.77
N VAL A 88 -3.86 17.67 2.27
CA VAL A 88 -3.34 17.64 0.88
C VAL A 88 -4.49 17.53 -0.12
N ALA A 89 -5.49 16.68 0.15
CA ALA A 89 -6.68 16.54 -0.70
C ALA A 89 -7.41 17.89 -0.87
N ALA A 90 -7.58 18.67 0.21
CA ALA A 90 -8.18 20.00 0.16
C ALA A 90 -7.39 20.97 -0.74
N VAL A 91 -6.06 20.87 -0.72
CA VAL A 91 -5.20 21.70 -1.60
C VAL A 91 -5.34 21.27 -3.07
N GLY A 92 -5.52 19.97 -3.34
CA GLY A 92 -5.84 19.49 -4.68
C GLY A 92 -7.13 20.11 -5.23
N ASP A 93 -8.18 20.17 -4.41
CA ASP A 93 -9.45 20.78 -4.77
C ASP A 93 -9.34 22.32 -4.99
N LEU A 94 -8.58 23.02 -4.13
CA LEU A 94 -8.28 24.45 -4.31
C LEU A 94 -7.54 24.71 -5.63
N ARG A 95 -6.57 23.88 -5.97
CA ARG A 95 -5.83 23.95 -7.24
C ARG A 95 -6.78 23.76 -8.44
N ALA A 96 -7.72 22.84 -8.35
CA ALA A 96 -8.73 22.60 -9.39
C ALA A 96 -9.66 23.82 -9.61
N LEU A 97 -9.88 24.64 -8.57
CA LEU A 97 -10.60 25.91 -8.67
C LEU A 97 -9.73 27.07 -9.19
N GLY A 98 -8.45 26.82 -9.51
CA GLY A 98 -7.53 27.86 -10.00
C GLY A 98 -6.93 28.76 -8.89
N VAL A 99 -7.06 28.35 -7.62
CA VAL A 99 -6.47 29.10 -6.50
C VAL A 99 -4.97 28.86 -6.45
N ASP A 100 -4.16 29.90 -6.19
CA ASP A 100 -2.73 29.74 -5.89
C ASP A 100 -2.54 29.02 -4.55
N VAL A 101 -2.05 27.80 -4.62
CA VAL A 101 -1.92 26.91 -3.46
C VAL A 101 -0.54 26.95 -2.77
N GLN A 102 0.39 27.79 -3.22
CA GLN A 102 1.75 27.79 -2.67
C GLN A 102 1.81 28.04 -1.16
N LYS A 103 1.00 28.97 -0.66
CA LYS A 103 0.88 29.27 0.77
C LYS A 103 0.24 28.12 1.56
N HIS A 104 -0.72 27.44 0.94
CA HIS A 104 -1.42 26.29 1.55
C HIS A 104 -0.48 25.10 1.71
N LEU A 105 0.28 24.76 0.66
CA LEU A 105 1.31 23.72 0.70
C LEU A 105 2.37 24.03 1.76
N ASP A 106 2.79 25.28 1.84
CA ASP A 106 3.78 25.71 2.83
C ASP A 106 3.26 25.63 4.27
N THR A 107 1.96 25.94 4.48
CA THR A 107 1.29 25.80 5.78
C THR A 107 1.23 24.35 6.23
N ILE A 108 0.86 23.43 5.32
CA ILE A 108 0.86 21.98 5.60
C ILE A 108 2.28 21.51 5.90
N ALA A 109 3.25 21.87 5.06
CA ALA A 109 4.64 21.45 5.25
C ALA A 109 5.21 21.91 6.60
N ALA A 110 4.90 23.14 7.02
CA ALA A 110 5.31 23.67 8.32
C ALA A 110 4.73 22.89 9.51
N ALA A 111 3.53 22.33 9.35
CA ALA A 111 2.90 21.55 10.42
C ALA A 111 3.48 20.13 10.57
N PHE A 112 3.89 19.48 9.47
CA PHE A 112 4.25 18.08 9.44
C PHE A 112 5.74 17.78 9.21
N CYS A 113 6.58 18.80 8.92
CA CYS A 113 8.01 18.60 8.69
C CYS A 113 8.76 18.26 9.99
N LYS A 114 9.97 17.73 9.84
CA LYS A 114 10.87 17.30 10.93
C LYS A 114 11.08 18.37 12.01
N SER A 115 11.20 19.63 11.62
CA SER A 115 11.41 20.77 12.51
C SER A 115 10.13 21.40 13.05
N SER A 116 8.96 20.79 12.83
CA SER A 116 7.68 21.35 13.28
C SER A 116 7.55 21.31 14.81
N PRO A 117 7.27 22.45 15.45
CA PRO A 117 7.03 22.49 16.90
C PRO A 117 5.70 21.84 17.32
N ARG A 118 4.87 21.44 16.36
CA ARG A 118 3.60 20.77 16.61
C ARG A 118 3.72 19.25 16.77
N LEU A 119 4.85 18.65 16.37
CA LEU A 119 5.05 17.23 16.50
C LEU A 119 5.29 16.85 17.98
N SER A 120 4.57 15.85 18.44
CA SER A 120 4.67 15.30 19.79
C SER A 120 4.73 13.79 19.76
N ASP A 121 5.28 13.20 20.81
CA ASP A 121 5.24 11.75 20.98
C ASP A 121 3.77 11.28 20.97
N PRO A 122 3.41 10.26 20.15
CA PRO A 122 2.06 9.71 20.12
C PRO A 122 1.52 9.30 21.49
N ALA A 123 2.39 8.85 22.40
CA ALA A 123 2.02 8.49 23.77
C ALA A 123 1.55 9.70 24.63
N MET A 124 1.91 10.91 24.22
CA MET A 124 1.53 12.16 24.91
C MET A 124 0.26 12.79 24.32
N LEU A 125 -0.27 12.24 23.25
CA LEU A 125 -1.49 12.75 22.62
C LEU A 125 -2.74 12.15 23.27
N PRO A 126 -3.84 12.94 23.35
CA PRO A 126 -5.11 12.39 23.80
C PRO A 126 -5.56 11.26 22.84
N PRO A 127 -6.25 10.23 23.36
CA PRO A 127 -6.80 9.19 22.51
C PRO A 127 -7.78 9.82 21.49
N PRO A 128 -7.87 9.27 20.28
CA PRO A 128 -8.81 9.76 19.29
C PRO A 128 -10.24 9.68 19.86
N PRO A 129 -11.11 10.65 19.54
CA PRO A 129 -12.50 10.60 19.97
C PRO A 129 -13.16 9.32 19.47
N LEU A 130 -14.01 8.72 20.32
CA LEU A 130 -14.78 7.55 19.93
C LEU A 130 -15.64 7.90 18.71
N PRO A 131 -15.74 7.00 17.72
CA PRO A 131 -16.60 7.22 16.58
C PRO A 131 -18.05 7.38 17.05
N ASP A 132 -18.75 8.40 16.56
CA ASP A 132 -20.19 8.57 16.79
C ASP A 132 -20.91 7.37 16.15
N PRO A 133 -21.69 6.59 16.90
CA PRO A 133 -22.40 5.44 16.36
C PRO A 133 -23.42 5.76 15.26
N GLY A 134 -23.74 7.04 15.04
CA GLY A 134 -24.51 7.49 13.88
C GLY A 134 -25.98 7.06 13.83
N HIS A 135 -26.50 6.41 14.88
CA HIS A 135 -27.80 5.74 14.86
C HIS A 135 -28.98 6.67 14.62
N ASP A 136 -28.83 7.99 14.95
CA ASP A 136 -29.88 9.01 14.79
C ASP A 136 -29.51 10.11 13.78
N PHE A 137 -28.60 9.81 12.87
CA PHE A 137 -28.16 10.81 11.89
C PHE A 137 -29.22 11.00 10.79
N GLN A 138 -29.66 12.23 10.60
CA GLN A 138 -30.61 12.63 9.55
C GLN A 138 -29.93 13.60 8.57
N PRO A 139 -30.09 13.40 7.25
CA PRO A 139 -29.65 14.38 6.27
C PRO A 139 -30.50 15.65 6.37
N LEU A 140 -30.06 16.75 5.72
CA LEU A 140 -30.89 17.92 5.57
C LEU A 140 -32.23 17.55 4.90
N SER A 141 -33.27 18.26 5.28
CA SER A 141 -34.64 17.99 4.80
C SER A 141 -34.72 17.84 3.28
N SER A 142 -35.48 16.85 2.83
CA SER A 142 -35.73 16.59 1.40
C SER A 142 -36.50 17.76 0.71
N PHE A 143 -37.18 18.60 1.49
CA PHE A 143 -37.83 19.83 0.96
C PHE A 143 -36.80 20.91 0.50
N LEU A 144 -35.55 20.84 1.00
CA LEU A 144 -34.46 21.66 0.51
C LEU A 144 -33.92 21.07 -0.80
N SER A 145 -34.13 21.76 -1.92
CA SER A 145 -33.68 21.38 -3.24
C SER A 145 -33.18 22.57 -4.05
N GLY A 146 -32.40 22.32 -5.09
CA GLY A 146 -31.89 23.36 -5.98
C GLY A 146 -31.23 24.54 -5.24
N PRO A 147 -31.61 25.81 -5.58
CA PRO A 147 -31.00 27.00 -4.99
C PRO A 147 -31.14 27.12 -3.47
N LEU A 148 -32.22 26.58 -2.89
CA LEU A 148 -32.44 26.64 -1.43
C LEU A 148 -31.46 25.72 -0.69
N LEU A 149 -31.22 24.53 -1.22
CA LEU A 149 -30.24 23.59 -0.67
C LEU A 149 -28.82 24.17 -0.76
N LEU A 150 -28.45 24.73 -1.92
CA LEU A 150 -27.15 25.37 -2.11
C LEU A 150 -26.94 26.55 -1.15
N SER A 151 -27.97 27.38 -0.96
CA SER A 151 -27.93 28.53 -0.03
C SER A 151 -27.73 28.02 1.42
N LYS A 152 -28.48 26.98 1.83
CA LYS A 152 -28.34 26.41 3.17
C LYS A 152 -26.95 25.77 3.38
N ALA A 153 -26.44 25.03 2.42
CA ALA A 153 -25.09 24.44 2.50
C ALA A 153 -23.99 25.52 2.57
N THR A 154 -24.11 26.60 1.78
CA THR A 154 -23.22 27.78 1.85
C THR A 154 -23.26 28.44 3.24
N GLN A 155 -24.44 28.62 3.81
CA GLN A 155 -24.61 29.16 5.16
C GLN A 155 -23.89 28.27 6.21
N ILE A 156 -24.04 26.95 6.12
CA ILE A 156 -23.42 26.01 7.03
C ILE A 156 -21.88 26.14 6.98
N ILE A 157 -21.28 26.24 5.78
CA ILE A 157 -19.82 26.45 5.62
C ILE A 157 -19.41 27.76 6.31
N HIS A 158 -20.12 28.85 6.06
CA HIS A 158 -19.82 30.14 6.65
C HIS A 158 -19.92 30.13 8.19
N GLU A 159 -20.98 29.53 8.74
CA GLU A 159 -21.13 29.33 10.19
C GLU A 159 -20.02 28.50 10.81
N ALA A 160 -19.60 27.41 10.11
CA ALA A 160 -18.49 26.56 10.53
C ALA A 160 -17.17 27.34 10.58
N ARG A 161 -16.93 28.24 9.60
CA ARG A 161 -15.77 29.13 9.59
C ARG A 161 -15.80 30.14 10.74
N GLN A 162 -16.91 30.79 10.97
CA GLN A 162 -17.06 31.74 12.09
C GLN A 162 -16.78 31.06 13.44
N LYS A 163 -17.30 29.86 13.65
CA LYS A 163 -17.01 29.04 14.85
C LYS A 163 -15.52 28.73 14.97
N TYR A 164 -14.84 28.44 13.86
CA TYR A 164 -13.40 28.19 13.87
C TYR A 164 -12.60 29.43 14.26
N GLU A 165 -12.91 30.56 13.63
CA GLU A 165 -12.25 31.86 13.88
C GLU A 165 -12.45 32.36 15.31
N ALA A 166 -13.64 32.13 15.88
CA ALA A 166 -13.92 32.49 17.29
C ALA A 166 -13.07 31.68 18.29
N LEU A 167 -12.61 30.50 17.90
CA LEU A 167 -11.68 29.65 18.70
C LEU A 167 -10.20 29.95 18.37
N ALA A 168 -9.91 30.76 17.35
CA ALA A 168 -8.55 31.10 16.95
C ALA A 168 -7.87 31.99 18.01
N GLY A 169 -6.99 31.42 18.78
CA GLY A 169 -6.28 32.05 19.91
C GLY A 169 -5.87 31.03 20.96
N HIS A 170 -6.38 29.81 20.89
CA HIS A 170 -5.94 28.70 21.74
C HIS A 170 -4.72 28.02 21.11
N ASP A 171 -3.85 27.46 21.93
CA ASP A 171 -2.66 26.73 21.49
C ASP A 171 -3.03 25.74 20.37
N ARG A 172 -2.24 25.77 19.29
CA ARG A 172 -2.42 24.84 18.17
C ARG A 172 -2.21 23.41 18.68
N ALA A 173 -3.16 22.54 18.39
CA ALA A 173 -3.11 21.15 18.83
C ALA A 173 -1.79 20.47 18.39
N LEU A 174 -1.22 19.71 19.31
CA LEU A 174 -0.10 18.84 19.03
C LEU A 174 -0.57 17.68 18.14
N ILE A 175 0.29 17.22 17.24
CA ILE A 175 -0.02 16.17 16.28
C ILE A 175 1.02 15.05 16.33
N ALA A 176 0.60 13.83 16.02
CA ALA A 176 1.51 12.71 15.86
C ALA A 176 2.42 12.88 14.64
N PRO A 177 3.68 12.44 14.72
CA PRO A 177 4.54 12.35 13.54
C PRO A 177 3.92 11.46 12.46
N VAL A 178 3.95 11.94 11.23
CA VAL A 178 3.50 11.15 10.05
C VAL A 178 4.73 10.50 9.42
N ALA A 179 4.71 9.17 9.32
CA ALA A 179 5.80 8.41 8.74
C ALA A 179 6.20 8.97 7.36
N LEU A 180 7.48 9.01 7.06
CA LEU A 180 8.10 9.68 5.93
C LEU A 180 8.13 11.21 6.08
N PHE A 181 6.99 11.90 6.16
CA PHE A 181 6.88 13.36 6.10
C PHE A 181 7.56 14.06 7.27
N SER A 182 7.40 13.52 8.48
CA SER A 182 8.02 14.07 9.69
C SER A 182 9.52 13.75 9.85
N GLN A 183 10.14 13.12 8.86
CA GLN A 183 11.59 12.94 8.77
C GLN A 183 12.24 13.92 7.78
N ILE A 184 11.44 14.64 7.00
CA ILE A 184 11.86 15.52 5.91
C ILE A 184 11.73 16.98 6.35
N GLU A 185 12.66 17.83 5.92
CA GLU A 185 12.62 19.27 6.13
C GLU A 185 11.47 19.94 5.36
N ARG A 186 11.02 21.12 5.82
CA ARG A 186 9.84 21.83 5.31
C ARG A 186 9.80 21.96 3.78
N ALA A 187 10.92 22.32 3.16
CA ALA A 187 10.98 22.51 1.72
C ALA A 187 10.78 21.18 0.96
N GLY A 188 11.33 20.08 1.50
CA GLY A 188 11.15 18.73 0.97
C GLY A 188 9.72 18.23 1.13
N VAL A 189 9.11 18.42 2.31
CA VAL A 189 7.69 18.08 2.53
C VAL A 189 6.80 18.84 1.54
N ARG A 190 7.03 20.15 1.36
CA ARG A 190 6.25 20.95 0.41
C ARG A 190 6.36 20.43 -1.02
N ALA A 191 7.56 20.06 -1.47
CA ALA A 191 7.77 19.47 -2.79
C ALA A 191 7.06 18.12 -2.92
N LEU A 192 7.21 17.25 -1.92
CA LEU A 192 6.61 15.91 -1.93
C LEU A 192 5.08 15.94 -1.94
N ILE A 193 4.44 16.73 -1.06
CA ILE A 193 2.97 16.85 -1.05
C ILE A 193 2.43 17.49 -2.33
N GLY A 194 3.22 18.34 -2.99
CA GLY A 194 2.88 18.96 -4.27
C GLY A 194 2.83 17.97 -5.45
N ALA A 195 3.47 16.80 -5.31
CA ALA A 195 3.50 15.75 -6.32
C ALA A 195 2.29 14.79 -6.26
N PHE A 196 1.41 14.95 -5.26
CA PHE A 196 0.22 14.12 -5.16
C PHE A 196 -0.98 14.76 -5.85
N ASP A 197 -1.67 13.94 -6.63
CA ASP A 197 -3.02 14.20 -7.12
C ASP A 197 -4.04 13.44 -6.26
N MET A 198 -5.33 13.73 -6.46
CA MET A 198 -6.38 13.13 -5.69
C MET A 198 -7.36 12.38 -6.59
N ILE A 199 -7.73 11.18 -6.16
CA ILE A 199 -8.77 10.37 -6.80
C ILE A 199 -9.82 9.92 -5.79
N THR A 200 -11.03 9.66 -6.28
CA THR A 200 -12.12 9.08 -5.49
C THR A 200 -12.53 7.76 -6.13
N VAL A 201 -12.63 6.71 -5.33
CA VAL A 201 -12.95 5.37 -5.80
C VAL A 201 -14.19 4.82 -5.09
N PRO A 202 -15.10 4.10 -5.80
CA PRO A 202 -16.26 3.44 -5.19
C PRO A 202 -15.83 2.21 -4.37
N ALA A 203 -16.73 1.73 -3.52
CA ALA A 203 -16.58 0.43 -2.90
C ALA A 203 -16.49 -0.68 -3.97
N GLY A 204 -15.65 -1.66 -3.73
CA GLY A 204 -15.37 -2.75 -4.69
C GLY A 204 -14.38 -2.40 -5.81
N ALA A 205 -13.94 -1.15 -5.91
CA ALA A 205 -12.95 -0.78 -6.93
C ALA A 205 -11.60 -1.43 -6.64
N VAL A 206 -11.01 -2.07 -7.67
CA VAL A 206 -9.63 -2.53 -7.66
C VAL A 206 -8.74 -1.34 -7.98
N VAL A 207 -7.96 -0.89 -7.00
CA VAL A 207 -7.02 0.25 -7.13
C VAL A 207 -5.68 -0.23 -7.67
N ILE A 208 -5.26 -1.41 -7.25
CA ILE A 208 -4.06 -2.10 -7.71
C ILE A 208 -4.47 -3.54 -7.99
N ALA A 209 -4.09 -4.10 -9.15
CA ALA A 209 -4.26 -5.51 -9.44
C ALA A 209 -2.93 -6.25 -9.29
N GLU A 210 -2.96 -7.46 -8.67
CA GLU A 210 -1.80 -8.33 -8.53
C GLU A 210 -1.23 -8.68 -9.92
N GLY A 211 0.09 -8.67 -10.05
CA GLY A 211 0.80 -8.99 -11.28
C GLY A 211 0.88 -7.84 -12.30
N GLU A 212 0.13 -6.73 -12.13
CA GLU A 212 0.26 -5.58 -13.03
C GLU A 212 1.56 -4.80 -12.78
N GLU A 213 2.11 -4.23 -13.84
CA GLU A 213 3.14 -3.21 -13.71
C GLU A 213 2.53 -1.91 -13.19
N GLY A 214 3.17 -1.27 -12.22
CA GLY A 214 2.64 -0.05 -11.65
C GLY A 214 3.72 0.99 -11.38
N ALA A 215 3.37 2.23 -11.63
CA ALA A 215 4.26 3.38 -11.43
C ALA A 215 3.70 4.39 -10.41
N GLU A 216 2.67 4.02 -9.66
CA GLU A 216 2.02 4.90 -8.70
C GLU A 216 2.17 4.39 -7.26
N ALA A 217 2.28 5.35 -6.34
CA ALA A 217 2.08 5.15 -4.92
C ALA A 217 0.83 5.91 -4.45
N TYR A 218 0.19 5.39 -3.43
CA TYR A 218 -1.09 5.89 -2.94
C TYR A 218 -1.04 6.13 -1.44
N ILE A 219 -1.80 7.13 -0.97
CA ILE A 219 -2.07 7.35 0.45
C ILE A 219 -3.58 7.37 0.65
N VAL A 220 -4.08 6.62 1.62
CA VAL A 220 -5.50 6.67 1.99
C VAL A 220 -5.77 7.98 2.71
N ALA A 221 -6.46 8.91 2.05
CA ALA A 221 -6.89 10.14 2.68
C ALA A 221 -8.15 9.90 3.54
N ARG A 222 -9.10 9.12 3.00
CA ARG A 222 -10.29 8.66 3.71
C ARG A 222 -10.77 7.35 3.12
N GLY A 223 -11.18 6.42 3.97
CA GLY A 223 -11.75 5.14 3.55
C GLY A 223 -11.05 3.94 4.17
N GLU A 224 -11.28 2.79 3.57
CA GLU A 224 -10.70 1.52 3.96
C GLU A 224 -10.54 0.63 2.74
N LEU A 225 -9.34 0.05 2.59
CA LEU A 225 -9.03 -0.87 1.50
C LEU A 225 -8.47 -2.17 2.08
N GLU A 226 -8.62 -3.26 1.36
CA GLU A 226 -8.03 -4.56 1.68
C GLU A 226 -6.93 -4.89 0.68
N VAL A 227 -5.82 -5.40 1.23
CA VAL A 227 -4.75 -6.01 0.43
C VAL A 227 -5.07 -7.50 0.34
N ARG A 228 -5.24 -8.00 -0.87
CA ARG A 228 -5.60 -9.38 -1.17
C ARG A 228 -4.54 -10.01 -2.07
N ARG A 229 -4.25 -11.27 -1.83
CA ARG A 229 -3.40 -12.08 -2.71
C ARG A 229 -4.18 -13.32 -3.14
N ALA A 230 -4.10 -13.65 -4.42
CA ALA A 230 -4.64 -14.90 -4.92
C ALA A 230 -3.91 -16.08 -4.27
N GLN A 231 -4.66 -17.00 -3.67
CA GLN A 231 -4.10 -18.23 -3.15
C GLN A 231 -3.78 -19.12 -4.37
N ARG A 232 -2.51 -19.23 -4.68
CA ARG A 232 -2.05 -20.22 -5.66
C ARG A 232 -2.05 -21.55 -4.93
N ASP A 233 -2.98 -22.43 -5.27
CA ASP A 233 -2.84 -23.84 -4.95
C ASP A 233 -1.53 -24.29 -5.62
N ALA A 234 -0.68 -24.99 -4.87
CA ALA A 234 0.55 -25.56 -5.42
C ALA A 234 0.14 -26.61 -6.46
N GLU A 235 -0.07 -26.19 -7.71
CA GLU A 235 -0.19 -27.15 -8.79
C GLU A 235 1.12 -27.91 -8.92
N PRO A 236 1.07 -29.24 -9.06
CA PRO A 236 2.27 -30.02 -9.29
C PRO A 236 2.97 -29.51 -10.54
N ALA A 237 4.27 -29.31 -10.45
CA ALA A 237 5.13 -28.73 -11.46
C ALA A 237 4.78 -29.22 -12.87
N SER A 238 3.99 -28.44 -13.59
CA SER A 238 3.82 -28.58 -15.02
C SER A 238 5.09 -28.03 -15.67
N ARG A 239 5.58 -28.67 -16.74
CA ARG A 239 6.75 -28.24 -17.52
C ARG A 239 6.51 -26.81 -18.09
N ALA A 240 6.55 -25.81 -17.23
CA ALA A 240 6.53 -24.41 -17.64
C ALA A 240 7.94 -24.02 -18.11
N THR A 241 8.02 -23.33 -19.24
CA THR A 241 9.27 -22.73 -19.70
C THR A 241 9.53 -21.43 -18.95
N LEU A 242 10.78 -20.98 -18.90
CA LEU A 242 11.12 -19.70 -18.25
C LEU A 242 10.35 -18.51 -18.86
N GLU A 243 9.95 -18.59 -20.13
CA GLU A 243 9.17 -17.56 -20.82
C GLU A 243 7.74 -17.44 -20.29
N THR A 244 7.16 -18.54 -19.78
CA THR A 244 5.80 -18.58 -19.21
C THR A 244 5.79 -18.49 -17.69
N ALA A 245 6.96 -18.57 -17.04
CA ALA A 245 7.07 -18.42 -15.59
C ALA A 245 6.69 -16.97 -15.19
N GLY A 246 5.84 -16.83 -14.20
CA GLY A 246 5.35 -15.54 -13.74
C GLY A 246 4.15 -14.97 -14.52
N ALA A 247 3.68 -15.65 -15.58
CA ALA A 247 2.43 -15.29 -16.23
C ALA A 247 1.22 -15.77 -15.40
N LEU A 248 0.19 -14.94 -15.31
CA LEU A 248 -1.10 -15.39 -14.76
C LEU A 248 -1.70 -16.43 -15.71
N PRO A 249 -2.35 -17.50 -15.20
CA PRO A 249 -2.99 -18.48 -16.06
C PRO A 249 -4.05 -17.82 -16.93
N GLU A 250 -3.98 -18.01 -18.26
CA GLU A 250 -4.98 -17.52 -19.19
C GLU A 250 -6.34 -18.13 -18.86
N GLY A 251 -7.32 -17.26 -18.55
CA GLY A 251 -8.70 -17.67 -18.28
C GLY A 251 -9.09 -17.76 -16.80
N ALA A 252 -8.26 -17.31 -15.87
CA ALA A 252 -8.70 -17.15 -14.49
C ALA A 252 -9.72 -16.01 -14.38
N GLU A 253 -11.01 -16.38 -14.26
CA GLU A 253 -12.07 -15.40 -13.94
C GLU A 253 -11.76 -14.76 -12.57
N PRO A 254 -11.82 -13.42 -12.45
CA PRO A 254 -11.65 -12.74 -11.16
C PRO A 254 -12.82 -13.16 -10.25
N GLY A 255 -12.57 -14.04 -9.28
CA GLY A 255 -13.56 -14.45 -8.29
C GLY A 255 -13.64 -15.94 -7.96
N SER A 256 -12.87 -16.82 -8.62
CA SER A 256 -12.87 -18.27 -8.34
C SER A 256 -11.73 -18.73 -7.41
N LEU A 257 -10.76 -17.88 -7.09
CA LEU A 257 -9.69 -18.16 -6.16
C LEU A 257 -10.09 -17.60 -4.77
N THR A 258 -9.86 -18.37 -3.72
CA THR A 258 -10.02 -17.88 -2.36
C THR A 258 -8.93 -16.85 -2.07
N ASP A 259 -9.28 -15.57 -2.22
CA ASP A 259 -8.35 -14.47 -1.93
C ASP A 259 -8.00 -14.44 -0.45
N LEU A 260 -6.72 -14.50 -0.14
CA LEU A 260 -6.22 -14.29 1.22
C LEU A 260 -6.10 -12.79 1.51
N THR A 261 -6.87 -12.28 2.47
CA THR A 261 -6.69 -10.91 2.96
C THR A 261 -5.41 -10.82 3.81
N LEU A 262 -4.43 -10.08 3.29
CA LEU A 262 -3.13 -9.88 3.95
C LEU A 262 -3.14 -8.74 4.96
N ALA A 263 -3.86 -7.65 4.66
CA ALA A 263 -3.92 -6.45 5.49
C ALA A 263 -5.14 -5.59 5.17
N ARG A 264 -5.48 -4.69 6.11
CA ARG A 264 -6.40 -3.58 5.90
C ARG A 264 -5.65 -2.26 5.94
N LEU A 265 -5.96 -1.39 5.00
CA LEU A 265 -5.38 -0.06 4.85
C LEU A 265 -6.44 0.98 5.22
N THR A 266 -6.10 1.81 6.19
CA THR A 266 -6.98 2.88 6.68
C THR A 266 -6.32 4.24 6.49
N ASN A 267 -6.98 5.30 6.95
CA ASN A 267 -6.50 6.69 6.81
C ASN A 267 -5.03 6.85 7.17
N GLY A 268 -4.26 7.48 6.29
CA GLY A 268 -2.81 7.69 6.42
C GLY A 268 -1.95 6.54 5.90
N ALA A 269 -2.53 5.38 5.56
CA ALA A 269 -1.76 4.26 5.02
C ALA A 269 -1.19 4.60 3.64
N LEU A 270 0.13 4.43 3.49
CA LEU A 270 0.84 4.50 2.21
C LEU A 270 0.91 3.08 1.63
N PHE A 271 0.65 2.92 0.33
CA PHE A 271 0.73 1.64 -0.36
C PHE A 271 1.12 1.81 -1.84
N GLY A 272 1.52 0.72 -2.49
CA GLY A 272 2.01 0.75 -3.87
C GLY A 272 3.44 1.28 -4.02
N GLU A 273 4.05 1.74 -2.93
CA GLU A 273 5.40 2.33 -2.88
C GLU A 273 6.52 1.35 -3.27
N MET A 274 6.30 0.05 -3.07
CA MET A 274 7.31 -0.97 -3.37
C MET A 274 7.67 -1.01 -4.86
N ALA A 275 6.68 -0.89 -5.72
CA ALA A 275 6.88 -0.87 -7.17
C ALA A 275 7.64 0.39 -7.64
N LEU A 276 7.72 1.45 -6.84
CA LEU A 276 8.52 2.64 -7.16
C LEU A 276 10.03 2.33 -7.12
N LEU A 277 10.45 1.47 -6.21
CA LEU A 277 11.87 1.09 -6.04
C LEU A 277 12.27 -0.07 -6.95
N SER A 278 11.48 -1.16 -6.93
CA SER A 278 11.87 -2.43 -7.53
C SER A 278 11.49 -2.56 -9.00
N ARG A 279 10.58 -1.70 -9.53
CA ARG A 279 9.93 -1.88 -10.84
C ARG A 279 9.29 -3.26 -11.03
N ALA A 280 9.15 -4.01 -9.96
CA ALA A 280 8.52 -5.32 -9.98
C ALA A 280 7.00 -5.19 -10.16
N PRO A 281 6.34 -6.21 -10.71
CA PRO A 281 4.88 -6.30 -10.71
C PRO A 281 4.31 -6.19 -9.30
N ARG A 282 3.06 -5.79 -9.21
CA ARG A 282 2.32 -5.65 -7.95
C ARG A 282 2.21 -7.00 -7.24
N ALA A 283 2.66 -7.08 -6.01
CA ALA A 283 2.70 -8.32 -5.22
C ALA A 283 1.34 -8.76 -4.66
N ALA A 284 0.33 -7.91 -4.76
CA ALA A 284 -1.02 -8.16 -4.27
C ALA A 284 -2.00 -7.15 -4.86
N SER A 285 -3.27 -7.52 -4.91
CA SER A 285 -4.38 -6.62 -5.27
C SER A 285 -4.75 -5.73 -4.07
N VAL A 286 -5.18 -4.50 -4.34
CA VAL A 286 -5.72 -3.58 -3.34
C VAL A 286 -7.12 -3.15 -3.77
N VAL A 287 -8.11 -3.49 -2.96
CA VAL A 287 -9.54 -3.30 -3.25
C VAL A 287 -10.18 -2.39 -2.21
N ALA A 288 -10.96 -1.42 -2.64
CA ALA A 288 -11.67 -0.51 -1.75
C ALA A 288 -12.87 -1.23 -1.08
N CYS A 289 -12.88 -1.29 0.26
CA CYS A 289 -14.00 -1.87 1.02
C CYS A 289 -15.18 -0.92 1.14
N ARG A 290 -14.92 0.38 1.07
CA ARG A 290 -15.91 1.46 1.11
C ARG A 290 -15.52 2.58 0.15
N PRO A 291 -16.44 3.53 -0.17
CA PRO A 291 -16.07 4.69 -0.97
C PRO A 291 -14.89 5.42 -0.34
N SER A 292 -13.83 5.62 -1.10
CA SER A 292 -12.55 6.09 -0.55
C SER A 292 -11.99 7.27 -1.34
N ILE A 293 -11.26 8.15 -0.65
CA ILE A 293 -10.48 9.24 -1.22
C ILE A 293 -9.00 8.87 -1.07
N LEU A 294 -8.28 8.85 -2.17
CA LEU A 294 -6.87 8.50 -2.23
C LEU A 294 -6.07 9.67 -2.79
N LEU A 295 -4.89 9.87 -2.25
CA LEU A 295 -3.83 10.65 -2.90
C LEU A 295 -3.00 9.68 -3.74
N VAL A 296 -2.64 10.07 -4.94
CA VAL A 296 -1.82 9.29 -5.88
C VAL A 296 -0.62 10.10 -6.31
N ALA A 297 0.56 9.52 -6.25
CA ALA A 297 1.78 10.10 -6.80
C ALA A 297 2.39 9.14 -7.81
N ARG A 298 2.70 9.66 -8.99
CA ARG A 298 3.37 8.91 -10.05
C ARG A 298 4.87 8.85 -9.81
N ARG A 299 5.50 7.78 -10.28
CA ARG A 299 6.96 7.60 -10.18
C ARG A 299 7.73 8.77 -10.75
N ASP A 300 7.39 9.22 -11.97
CA ASP A 300 8.05 10.34 -12.65
C ASP A 300 8.01 11.64 -11.81
N ALA A 301 6.88 11.92 -11.16
CA ALA A 301 6.73 13.08 -10.28
C ALA A 301 7.59 12.94 -9.01
N LEU A 302 7.64 11.74 -8.41
CA LEU A 302 8.46 11.46 -7.23
C LEU A 302 9.97 11.48 -7.56
N GLU A 303 10.36 10.94 -8.71
CA GLU A 303 11.74 11.01 -9.22
C GLU A 303 12.17 12.46 -9.47
N ALA A 304 11.31 13.29 -10.07
CA ALA A 304 11.56 14.71 -10.25
C ALA A 304 11.78 15.44 -8.91
N VAL A 305 10.99 15.10 -7.89
CA VAL A 305 11.17 15.61 -6.52
C VAL A 305 12.52 15.14 -5.95
N ALA A 306 12.87 13.87 -6.09
CA ALA A 306 14.11 13.29 -5.58
C ALA A 306 15.35 13.88 -6.27
N VAL A 307 15.28 14.17 -7.58
CA VAL A 307 16.35 14.86 -8.32
C VAL A 307 16.52 16.31 -7.84
N ALA A 308 15.42 17.03 -7.67
CA ALA A 308 15.43 18.41 -7.18
C ALA A 308 15.77 18.52 -5.69
N ARG A 309 15.55 17.48 -4.91
CA ARG A 309 15.71 17.37 -3.46
C ARG A 309 16.26 16.00 -3.08
N PRO A 310 17.58 15.75 -3.19
CA PRO A 310 18.18 14.45 -2.91
C PRO A 310 17.87 13.92 -1.51
N GLU A 311 17.73 14.79 -0.52
CA GLU A 311 17.35 14.43 0.84
C GLU A 311 15.97 13.75 0.91
N VAL A 312 15.02 14.14 0.05
CA VAL A 312 13.70 13.50 -0.04
C VAL A 312 13.81 12.10 -0.64
N GLY A 313 14.66 11.94 -1.65
CA GLY A 313 14.93 10.64 -2.28
C GLY A 313 15.50 9.64 -1.27
N VAL A 314 16.47 10.08 -0.46
CA VAL A 314 17.09 9.27 0.61
C VAL A 314 16.03 8.81 1.63
N GLU A 315 15.20 9.73 2.12
CA GLU A 315 14.17 9.39 3.11
C GLU A 315 13.06 8.53 2.52
N LEU A 316 12.67 8.74 1.25
CA LEU A 316 11.71 7.88 0.56
C LEU A 316 12.24 6.46 0.44
N ALA A 317 13.49 6.29 -0.01
CA ALA A 317 14.14 4.99 -0.10
C ALA A 317 14.25 4.30 1.28
N ALA A 318 14.65 5.05 2.32
CA ALA A 318 14.70 4.54 3.68
C ALA A 318 13.31 4.13 4.20
N HIS A 319 12.26 4.90 3.89
CA HIS A 319 10.89 4.57 4.26
C HIS A 319 10.42 3.28 3.58
N CYS A 320 10.64 3.14 2.27
CA CYS A 320 10.29 1.93 1.53
C CYS A 320 11.04 0.70 2.07
N ARG A 321 12.36 0.85 2.38
CA ARG A 321 13.14 -0.21 3.01
C ARG A 321 12.55 -0.63 4.36
N ARG A 322 12.22 0.32 5.24
CA ARG A 322 11.58 0.01 6.55
C ARG A 322 10.26 -0.77 6.37
N ARG A 323 9.44 -0.38 5.40
CA ARG A 323 8.18 -1.06 5.10
C ARG A 323 8.40 -2.47 4.54
N MET A 324 9.35 -2.63 3.63
CA MET A 324 9.77 -3.91 3.07
C MET A 324 10.18 -4.87 4.20
N VAL A 325 11.06 -4.40 5.07
CA VAL A 325 11.50 -5.14 6.26
C VAL A 325 10.31 -5.51 7.17
N ALA A 326 9.44 -4.56 7.48
CA ALA A 326 8.26 -4.83 8.32
C ALA A 326 7.31 -5.88 7.70
N ASN A 327 7.19 -5.92 6.38
CA ASN A 327 6.42 -6.94 5.69
C ASN A 327 7.10 -8.31 5.80
N LEU A 328 8.40 -8.38 5.51
CA LEU A 328 9.19 -9.62 5.59
C LEU A 328 9.20 -10.23 6.98
N VAL A 329 9.29 -9.39 8.02
CA VAL A 329 9.20 -9.81 9.44
C VAL A 329 7.89 -10.55 9.74
N ARG A 330 6.81 -10.22 9.03
CA ARG A 330 5.50 -10.85 9.23
C ARG A 330 5.24 -12.07 8.35
N THR A 331 5.87 -12.13 7.18
CA THR A 331 5.55 -13.13 6.15
C THR A 331 6.62 -14.21 5.98
N SER A 332 7.89 -13.91 6.31
CA SER A 332 8.97 -14.87 6.13
C SER A 332 8.99 -15.93 7.22
N PRO A 333 8.94 -17.23 6.86
CA PRO A 333 9.04 -18.34 7.81
C PRO A 333 10.32 -18.29 8.66
N VAL A 334 11.41 -17.77 8.08
CA VAL A 334 12.71 -17.62 8.75
C VAL A 334 12.66 -16.58 9.85
N LEU A 335 12.08 -15.42 9.55
CA LEU A 335 12.02 -14.31 10.51
C LEU A 335 10.95 -14.54 11.59
N ILE A 336 9.88 -15.28 11.29
CA ILE A 336 8.86 -15.67 12.29
C ILE A 336 9.46 -16.56 13.39
N ALA A 337 10.49 -17.33 13.09
CA ALA A 337 11.18 -18.18 14.06
C ALA A 337 12.00 -17.40 15.12
N VAL A 338 12.18 -16.08 14.93
CA VAL A 338 12.90 -15.20 15.86
C VAL A 338 11.91 -14.41 16.72
N ALA A 339 12.27 -14.14 17.98
CA ALA A 339 11.47 -13.35 18.88
C ALA A 339 11.17 -11.96 18.28
N PRO A 340 9.93 -11.43 18.41
CA PRO A 340 9.54 -10.18 17.73
C PRO A 340 10.45 -8.99 18.02
N GLU A 341 10.95 -8.89 19.25
CA GLU A 341 11.86 -7.83 19.71
C GLU A 341 13.25 -7.88 19.07
N GLU A 342 13.71 -9.05 18.64
CA GLU A 342 15.04 -9.27 18.03
C GLU A 342 15.04 -9.12 16.51
N ARG A 343 13.86 -9.25 15.87
CA ARG A 343 13.71 -9.20 14.41
C ARG A 343 14.26 -7.94 13.75
N PRO A 344 14.05 -6.72 14.30
CA PRO A 344 14.60 -5.51 13.70
C PRO A 344 16.13 -5.52 13.64
N ALA A 345 16.80 -5.93 14.74
CA ALA A 345 18.26 -6.01 14.79
C ALA A 345 18.82 -7.08 13.84
N LEU A 346 18.08 -8.18 13.67
CA LEU A 346 18.43 -9.22 12.72
C LEU A 346 18.42 -8.70 11.28
N VAL A 347 17.37 -7.95 10.90
CA VAL A 347 17.22 -7.47 9.51
C VAL A 347 18.30 -6.44 9.15
N GLU A 348 18.86 -5.71 10.11
CA GLU A 348 19.98 -4.79 9.85
C GLU A 348 21.26 -5.52 9.37
N ARG A 349 21.37 -6.83 9.60
CA ARG A 349 22.51 -7.66 9.10
C ARG A 349 22.39 -8.04 7.63
N PHE A 350 21.21 -7.79 7.02
CA PHE A 350 20.96 -8.11 5.62
C PHE A 350 21.32 -6.94 4.71
N GLU A 351 21.94 -7.25 3.59
CA GLU A 351 22.25 -6.31 2.52
C GLU A 351 21.13 -6.33 1.47
N THR A 352 20.81 -5.16 0.90
CA THR A 352 19.85 -5.09 -0.20
C THR A 352 20.54 -5.40 -1.52
N ARG A 353 20.00 -6.36 -2.27
CA ARG A 353 20.44 -6.70 -3.64
C ARG A 353 19.29 -6.51 -4.61
N THR A 354 19.63 -6.06 -5.81
CA THR A 354 18.68 -5.87 -6.91
C THR A 354 19.10 -6.68 -8.10
N PHE A 355 18.13 -7.29 -8.76
CA PHE A 355 18.31 -8.15 -9.92
C PHE A 355 17.34 -7.71 -11.01
N GLU A 356 17.82 -7.56 -12.23
CA GLU A 356 16.98 -7.34 -13.40
C GLU A 356 16.39 -8.68 -13.89
N LYS A 357 15.34 -8.62 -14.71
CA LYS A 357 14.77 -9.82 -15.32
C LYS A 357 15.85 -10.61 -16.09
N GLY A 358 16.00 -11.89 -15.79
CA GLY A 358 16.97 -12.79 -16.39
C GLY A 358 18.28 -12.92 -15.61
N ASP A 359 18.52 -12.07 -14.60
CA ASP A 359 19.70 -12.19 -13.76
C ASP A 359 19.66 -13.46 -12.91
N LYS A 360 20.79 -14.12 -12.78
CA LYS A 360 20.96 -15.28 -11.90
C LYS A 360 21.33 -14.81 -10.49
N LEU A 361 20.50 -15.17 -9.51
CA LEU A 361 20.79 -14.99 -8.09
C LEU A 361 21.74 -16.07 -7.58
N ILE A 362 21.51 -17.29 -8.05
CA ILE A 362 22.29 -18.48 -7.69
C ILE A 362 22.49 -19.31 -8.95
N ALA A 363 23.71 -19.78 -9.19
CA ALA A 363 24.04 -20.66 -10.32
C ALA A 363 24.21 -22.12 -9.85
N VAL A 364 23.62 -23.04 -10.60
CA VAL A 364 23.79 -24.51 -10.36
C VAL A 364 25.26 -24.87 -10.33
N GLY A 365 25.65 -25.72 -9.38
CA GLY A 365 27.02 -26.17 -9.21
C GLY A 365 27.98 -25.19 -8.55
N GLU A 366 27.52 -24.01 -8.17
CA GLU A 366 28.28 -22.99 -7.45
C GLU A 366 27.94 -22.93 -5.96
N ASP A 367 28.82 -22.34 -5.18
CA ASP A 367 28.55 -22.01 -3.79
C ASP A 367 27.67 -20.74 -3.75
N THR A 368 26.61 -20.75 -2.93
CA THR A 368 25.80 -19.54 -2.76
C THR A 368 26.55 -18.48 -1.95
N SER A 369 26.38 -17.20 -2.34
CA SER A 369 26.92 -16.03 -1.64
C SER A 369 26.32 -15.84 -0.25
N GLY A 370 25.06 -16.23 -0.07
CA GLY A 370 24.30 -16.06 1.17
C GLY A 370 22.88 -16.61 1.08
N LEU A 371 22.11 -16.29 2.11
CA LEU A 371 20.67 -16.52 2.17
C LEU A 371 19.95 -15.29 1.62
N HIS A 372 19.17 -15.45 0.57
CA HIS A 372 18.37 -14.35 0.00
C HIS A 372 16.92 -14.46 0.45
N LEU A 373 16.42 -13.42 1.05
CA LEU A 373 15.02 -13.25 1.40
C LEU A 373 14.37 -12.35 0.33
N ILE A 374 13.42 -12.89 -0.44
CA ILE A 374 12.77 -12.15 -1.52
C ILE A 374 11.87 -11.08 -0.91
N ALA A 375 12.18 -9.82 -1.23
CA ALA A 375 11.46 -8.67 -0.69
C ALA A 375 10.40 -8.14 -1.67
N SER A 376 10.69 -8.23 -2.97
CA SER A 376 9.81 -7.82 -4.06
C SER A 376 10.26 -8.50 -5.34
N GLY A 377 9.35 -8.71 -6.28
CA GLY A 377 9.61 -9.44 -7.51
C GLY A 377 9.36 -10.93 -7.37
N GLU A 378 9.84 -11.70 -8.34
CA GLU A 378 9.64 -13.15 -8.42
C GLU A 378 10.87 -13.81 -9.05
N VAL A 379 11.24 -14.98 -8.55
CA VAL A 379 12.31 -15.78 -9.11
C VAL A 379 11.82 -17.18 -9.47
N ALA A 380 12.41 -17.77 -10.50
CA ALA A 380 12.21 -19.15 -10.88
C ALA A 380 13.39 -20.00 -10.40
N VAL A 381 13.10 -21.15 -9.81
CA VAL A 381 14.06 -22.24 -9.58
C VAL A 381 14.05 -23.10 -10.84
N VAL A 382 15.19 -23.18 -11.53
CA VAL A 382 15.31 -23.81 -12.84
C VAL A 382 16.24 -25.00 -12.78
N GLY A 383 15.73 -26.15 -13.20
CA GLY A 383 16.51 -27.38 -13.41
C GLY A 383 16.91 -27.53 -14.86
N GLU A 384 17.89 -28.40 -15.12
CA GLU A 384 18.32 -28.79 -16.46
C GLU A 384 18.27 -30.31 -16.57
N ASP A 385 17.67 -30.82 -17.65
CA ASP A 385 17.66 -32.25 -17.98
C ASP A 385 17.81 -32.42 -19.49
N GLY A 386 18.82 -33.24 -19.88
CA GLY A 386 19.10 -33.48 -21.30
C GLY A 386 19.47 -32.27 -22.13
N GLY A 387 19.84 -31.14 -21.52
CA GLY A 387 20.14 -29.86 -22.17
C GLY A 387 18.92 -28.95 -22.36
N GLU A 388 17.76 -29.33 -21.83
CA GLU A 388 16.56 -28.50 -21.75
C GLU A 388 16.36 -27.97 -20.35
N SER A 389 16.14 -26.64 -20.24
CA SER A 389 15.82 -25.98 -18.97
C SER A 389 14.33 -25.99 -18.72
N PHE A 390 13.91 -26.27 -17.47
CA PHE A 390 12.53 -26.23 -17.04
C PHE A 390 12.39 -25.62 -15.65
N VAL A 391 11.24 -25.01 -15.40
CA VAL A 391 10.93 -24.37 -14.10
C VAL A 391 10.44 -25.44 -13.13
N ILE A 392 11.13 -25.55 -12.00
CA ILE A 392 10.76 -26.43 -10.88
C ILE A 392 9.71 -25.75 -10.00
N SER A 393 9.96 -24.48 -9.64
CA SER A 393 9.05 -23.69 -8.83
C SER A 393 9.29 -22.20 -9.04
N THR A 394 8.30 -21.38 -8.71
CA THR A 394 8.42 -19.91 -8.64
C THR A 394 8.28 -19.45 -7.20
N LEU A 395 9.10 -18.49 -6.79
CA LEU A 395 9.17 -17.98 -5.43
C LEU A 395 9.03 -16.46 -5.44
N GLY A 396 8.27 -15.94 -4.48
CA GLY A 396 7.92 -14.53 -4.39
C GLY A 396 8.19 -13.89 -3.03
N PRO A 397 7.64 -12.69 -2.77
CA PRO A 397 7.90 -11.95 -1.54
C PRO A 397 7.56 -12.75 -0.27
N GLY A 398 8.54 -12.84 0.64
CA GLY A 398 8.49 -13.62 1.87
C GLY A 398 9.25 -14.95 1.79
N ASP A 399 9.46 -15.48 0.58
CA ASP A 399 10.24 -16.71 0.39
C ASP A 399 11.74 -16.47 0.53
N VAL A 400 12.45 -17.57 0.77
CA VAL A 400 13.92 -17.57 0.84
C VAL A 400 14.51 -18.45 -0.26
N VAL A 401 15.72 -18.12 -0.71
CA VAL A 401 16.53 -18.93 -1.61
C VAL A 401 17.99 -18.99 -1.13
N GLY A 402 18.69 -20.06 -1.51
CA GLY A 402 20.06 -20.31 -1.06
C GLY A 402 20.16 -21.14 0.23
N GLU A 403 19.03 -21.40 0.90
CA GLU A 403 18.95 -22.21 2.13
C GLU A 403 19.40 -23.63 1.92
N VAL A 404 19.07 -24.26 0.77
CA VAL A 404 19.44 -25.64 0.46
C VAL A 404 20.97 -25.81 0.46
N ALA A 405 21.66 -24.93 -0.26
CA ALA A 405 23.12 -24.97 -0.34
C ALA A 405 23.82 -24.64 0.99
N LEU A 406 23.27 -23.68 1.76
CA LEU A 406 23.83 -23.26 3.05
C LEU A 406 23.63 -24.31 4.14
N VAL A 407 22.40 -24.82 4.29
CA VAL A 407 22.01 -25.74 5.37
C VAL A 407 22.55 -27.13 5.13
N LEU A 408 22.45 -27.65 3.89
CA LEU A 408 22.94 -28.96 3.53
C LEU A 408 24.45 -28.99 3.21
N ARG A 409 25.11 -27.81 3.27
CA ARG A 409 26.56 -27.65 3.03
C ARG A 409 27.04 -28.24 1.72
N ARG A 410 26.31 -27.93 0.65
CA ARG A 410 26.61 -28.38 -0.69
C ARG A 410 26.47 -27.25 -1.71
N LYS A 411 26.87 -27.51 -2.93
CA LYS A 411 26.66 -26.59 -4.06
C LYS A 411 25.20 -26.55 -4.42
N ALA A 412 24.79 -25.46 -5.06
CA ALA A 412 23.42 -25.28 -5.55
C ALA A 412 23.05 -26.39 -6.55
N ASN A 413 21.84 -26.93 -6.42
CA ASN A 413 21.32 -28.01 -7.25
C ASN A 413 20.43 -27.55 -8.39
N ALA A 414 20.12 -26.24 -8.45
CA ALA A 414 19.33 -25.59 -9.48
C ALA A 414 19.80 -24.14 -9.66
N ASP A 415 19.50 -23.55 -10.81
CA ASP A 415 19.62 -22.13 -11.03
C ASP A 415 18.46 -21.38 -10.36
N VAL A 416 18.72 -20.21 -9.81
CA VAL A 416 17.67 -19.28 -9.35
C VAL A 416 17.76 -18.01 -10.18
N ILE A 417 16.73 -17.74 -10.98
CA ILE A 417 16.73 -16.69 -12.01
C ILE A 417 15.58 -15.73 -11.74
N ALA A 418 15.85 -14.42 -11.80
CA ALA A 418 14.81 -13.39 -11.66
C ALA A 418 13.86 -13.41 -12.89
N VAL A 419 12.58 -13.67 -12.65
CA VAL A 419 11.53 -13.66 -13.69
C VAL A 419 11.04 -12.23 -13.94
N HIS A 420 11.05 -11.43 -12.89
CA HIS A 420 10.77 -10.01 -12.89
C HIS A 420 11.90 -9.26 -12.18
N PRO A 421 12.02 -7.93 -12.34
CA PRO A 421 12.92 -7.14 -11.52
C PRO A 421 12.69 -7.45 -10.04
N THR A 422 13.73 -7.92 -9.35
CA THR A 422 13.63 -8.52 -8.02
C THR A 422 14.54 -7.81 -7.04
N VAL A 423 14.03 -7.56 -5.84
CA VAL A 423 14.81 -7.06 -4.71
C VAL A 423 14.86 -8.13 -3.63
N THR A 424 16.06 -8.45 -3.17
CA THR A 424 16.27 -9.38 -2.04
C THR A 424 17.00 -8.69 -0.90
N LEU A 425 16.81 -9.23 0.29
CA LEU A 425 17.68 -9.01 1.43
C LEU A 425 18.61 -10.23 1.52
N GLU A 426 19.89 -10.02 1.26
CA GLU A 426 20.92 -11.04 1.34
C GLU A 426 21.56 -11.04 2.73
N LEU A 427 21.58 -12.19 3.41
CA LEU A 427 22.44 -12.44 4.55
C LEU A 427 23.70 -13.14 4.05
N PRO A 428 24.87 -12.48 4.02
CA PRO A 428 26.11 -13.09 3.57
C PRO A 428 26.42 -14.39 4.32
N ARG A 429 27.03 -15.35 3.61
CA ARG A 429 27.33 -16.68 4.14
C ARG A 429 28.11 -16.63 5.46
N GLU A 430 29.03 -15.69 5.61
CA GLU A 430 29.82 -15.51 6.84
C GLU A 430 28.95 -15.09 8.04
N HIS A 431 27.91 -14.29 7.82
CA HIS A 431 26.98 -13.85 8.86
C HIS A 431 25.90 -14.91 9.14
N PHE A 432 25.62 -15.81 8.19
CA PHE A 432 24.66 -16.89 8.37
C PHE A 432 25.06 -17.84 9.49
N LEU A 433 26.36 -18.19 9.60
CA LEU A 433 26.84 -19.10 10.64
C LEU A 433 26.70 -18.50 12.05
N SER A 434 26.96 -17.21 12.23
CA SER A 434 26.72 -16.53 13.51
C SER A 434 25.23 -16.46 13.84
N LEU A 435 24.39 -16.19 12.84
CA LEU A 435 22.94 -16.12 13.01
C LEU A 435 22.35 -17.43 13.56
N ILE A 436 22.71 -18.59 12.97
CA ILE A 436 22.18 -19.88 13.42
C ILE A 436 22.67 -20.28 14.80
N GLN A 437 23.85 -19.79 15.23
CA GLN A 437 24.34 -19.98 16.60
C GLN A 437 23.56 -19.14 17.62
N GLU A 438 23.22 -17.92 17.26
CA GLU A 438 22.43 -17.02 18.09
C GLU A 438 20.94 -17.42 18.15
N HIS A 439 20.41 -17.92 17.03
CA HIS A 439 18.99 -18.28 16.85
C HIS A 439 18.82 -19.70 16.29
N PRO A 440 19.02 -20.76 17.09
CA PRO A 440 18.93 -22.15 16.62
C PRO A 440 17.56 -22.52 16.00
N ALA A 441 16.49 -21.83 16.38
CA ALA A 441 15.16 -22.06 15.82
C ALA A 441 15.09 -21.76 14.30
N ILE A 442 15.89 -20.79 13.83
CA ILE A 442 16.01 -20.49 12.39
C ILE A 442 16.57 -21.70 11.64
N LEU A 443 17.59 -22.35 12.18
CA LEU A 443 18.18 -23.52 11.55
C LEU A 443 17.17 -24.65 11.38
N LEU A 444 16.31 -24.89 12.38
CA LEU A 444 15.26 -25.90 12.28
C LEU A 444 14.25 -25.59 11.18
N SER A 445 13.80 -24.34 11.10
CA SER A 445 12.88 -23.89 10.04
C SER A 445 13.50 -24.00 8.66
N LEU A 446 14.75 -23.54 8.50
CA LEU A 446 15.48 -23.62 7.24
C LEU A 446 15.81 -25.06 6.85
N TYR A 447 16.13 -25.93 7.81
CA TYR A 447 16.41 -27.34 7.55
C TYR A 447 15.17 -28.05 6.99
N SER A 448 14.01 -27.86 7.63
CA SER A 448 12.76 -28.45 7.14
C SER A 448 12.44 -27.99 5.72
N LEU A 449 12.59 -26.69 5.44
CA LEU A 449 12.36 -26.10 4.12
C LEU A 449 13.39 -26.63 3.10
N ALA A 450 14.67 -26.68 3.47
CA ALA A 450 15.73 -27.14 2.58
C ALA A 450 15.57 -28.62 2.19
N VAL A 451 15.20 -29.50 3.13
CA VAL A 451 14.93 -30.91 2.84
C VAL A 451 13.73 -31.05 1.92
N GLN A 452 12.64 -30.38 2.20
CA GLN A 452 11.43 -30.42 1.35
C GLN A 452 11.76 -30.01 -0.09
N ARG A 453 12.41 -28.85 -0.28
CA ARG A 453 12.75 -28.33 -1.61
C ARG A 453 13.77 -29.17 -2.35
N ASP A 454 14.68 -29.79 -1.62
CA ASP A 454 15.65 -30.73 -2.20
C ASP A 454 14.99 -32.00 -2.71
N GLU A 455 14.04 -32.55 -1.95
CA GLU A 455 13.22 -33.70 -2.35
C GLU A 455 12.35 -33.35 -3.56
N GLU A 456 11.69 -32.16 -3.57
CA GLU A 456 10.91 -31.67 -4.71
C GLU A 456 11.77 -31.56 -5.96
N THR A 457 12.93 -30.89 -5.88
CA THR A 457 13.89 -30.75 -6.99
C THR A 457 14.34 -32.09 -7.50
N SER A 458 14.73 -32.99 -6.59
CA SER A 458 15.23 -34.33 -6.94
C SER A 458 14.12 -35.19 -7.57
N SER A 459 12.88 -35.09 -7.09
CA SER A 459 11.76 -35.88 -7.63
C SER A 459 11.37 -35.40 -9.04
N VAL A 460 11.40 -34.12 -9.29
CA VAL A 460 11.12 -33.56 -10.63
C VAL A 460 12.22 -33.98 -11.62
N LEU A 461 13.47 -33.89 -11.22
CA LEU A 461 14.61 -34.34 -12.04
C LEU A 461 14.57 -35.86 -12.33
N ALA A 462 14.20 -36.69 -11.34
CA ALA A 462 14.06 -38.13 -11.54
C ALA A 462 12.90 -38.51 -12.46
N ASN A 463 11.78 -37.82 -12.36
CA ASN A 463 10.60 -38.07 -13.22
C ASN A 463 10.86 -37.65 -14.67
N SER A 464 11.68 -36.62 -14.90
CA SER A 464 12.07 -36.21 -16.25
C SER A 464 12.92 -37.27 -16.96
N THR A 465 13.86 -37.87 -16.24
CA THR A 465 14.70 -38.97 -16.77
C THR A 465 13.90 -40.24 -17.07
N THR A 466 12.81 -40.52 -16.35
CA THR A 466 11.99 -41.73 -16.56
C THR A 466 11.06 -41.56 -17.78
N SER A 467 10.57 -40.36 -18.07
CA SER A 467 9.72 -40.06 -19.24
C SER A 467 10.46 -40.25 -20.59
N LEU A 468 11.77 -40.01 -20.61
CA LEU A 468 12.61 -40.23 -21.81
C LEU A 468 12.93 -41.73 -22.05
N ALA A 469 12.87 -42.58 -21.01
CA ALA A 469 13.10 -44.01 -21.14
C ALA A 469 11.88 -44.77 -21.70
N ASP A 470 10.65 -44.25 -21.46
CA ASP A 470 9.41 -44.85 -21.98
C ASP A 470 9.16 -44.59 -23.47
N ASP A 471 9.73 -43.52 -24.04
CA ASP A 471 9.64 -43.22 -25.48
C ASP A 471 10.57 -44.09 -26.37
N TYR A 472 11.47 -44.87 -25.77
CA TYR A 472 12.42 -45.75 -26.49
C TYR A 472 12.07 -47.26 -26.46
N VAL A 473 10.91 -47.64 -25.91
CA VAL A 473 10.50 -49.05 -25.86
C VAL A 473 9.24 -49.24 -26.74
N LEU A 474 9.32 -49.00 -28.04
CA LEU A 474 8.43 -49.54 -29.04
C LEU A 474 9.09 -49.45 -30.44
N VAL A 475 10.00 -50.36 -30.74
CA VAL A 475 10.18 -50.90 -32.11
C VAL A 475 10.32 -52.41 -32.02
#